data_14b6fc5535506ab0face613fe20095a1
#
_entry.id   14b6fc5535506ab0face613fe20095a1
#
_cell.length_a   1.000
_cell.length_b   1.000
_cell.length_c   1.000
_cell.angle_alpha   90.00
_cell.angle_beta   90.00
_cell.angle_gamma   90.00
#
_symmetry.space_group_name_H-M   'P 1'
#
loop_
_entity.id
_entity.type
_entity.pdbx_description
1 polymer ?
#
loop_
_entity_poly.entity_id
_entity_poly.type
_entity_poly.pdbx_seq_one_letter_code
_entity_poly.pdbx_strand_id
1 'polypeptide(L)'
;ILVPFIVLNLLSVLIIWHRIDDLPSIQQFVMYIAASALLVLWWTIIQLLASSWASDMGLSIAMGMGVWISFNLLWIIPTAVIAAISGTGVDDLSSSEFTELQSLVDLFNPNGVYNNMMEMLLEGVKRSISPIYVTISSILWTLVPAWLFIRRIQRISP
;
A
#
# COMPACT_ATOMS: atom_id res chain seq x y z
N ILE A 1 8.33 -1.11 16.53
CA ILE A 1 7.25 -1.32 15.53
C ILE A 1 7.31 -2.73 14.94
N LEU A 2 8.49 -3.25 14.55
CA LEU A 2 8.61 -4.59 13.95
C LEU A 2 8.24 -5.74 14.90
N VAL A 3 8.60 -5.66 16.19
CA VAL A 3 8.34 -6.74 17.15
C VAL A 3 6.84 -6.98 17.37
N PRO A 4 6.00 -5.96 17.71
CA PRO A 4 4.56 -6.17 17.82
C PRO A 4 3.94 -6.63 16.49
N PHE A 5 4.42 -6.15 15.36
CA PHE A 5 3.97 -6.59 14.05
C PHE A 5 4.22 -8.09 13.82
N ILE A 6 5.44 -8.58 14.09
CA ILE A 6 5.77 -10.00 13.96
C ILE A 6 4.92 -10.86 14.91
N VAL A 7 4.77 -10.44 16.18
CA VAL A 7 3.97 -11.15 17.18
C VAL A 7 2.51 -11.27 16.74
N LEU A 8 1.89 -10.17 16.28
CA LEU A 8 0.51 -10.18 15.80
C LEU A 8 0.33 -11.09 14.58
N ASN A 9 1.30 -11.10 13.65
CA ASN A 9 1.24 -11.98 12.49
C ASN A 9 1.36 -13.47 12.88
N LEU A 10 2.26 -13.81 13.79
CA LEU A 10 2.37 -15.17 14.31
C LEU A 10 1.09 -15.62 15.03
N LEU A 11 0.47 -14.75 15.83
CA LEU A 11 -0.81 -15.03 16.47
C LEU A 11 -1.93 -15.23 15.44
N SER A 12 -1.96 -14.41 14.38
CA SER A 12 -2.94 -14.56 13.28
C SER A 12 -2.81 -15.90 12.58
N VAL A 13 -1.58 -16.35 12.28
CA VAL A 13 -1.34 -17.68 11.69
C VAL A 13 -1.78 -18.79 12.62
N LEU A 14 -1.52 -18.68 13.93
CA LEU A 14 -1.96 -19.65 14.93
C LEU A 14 -3.50 -19.75 14.99
N ILE A 15 -4.20 -18.62 14.92
CA ILE A 15 -5.68 -18.57 14.93
C ILE A 15 -6.24 -19.19 13.64
N ILE A 16 -5.65 -18.89 12.48
CA ILE A 16 -6.05 -19.45 11.19
C ILE A 16 -5.86 -20.98 11.22
N TRP A 17 -4.71 -21.45 11.65
CA TRP A 17 -4.44 -22.88 11.79
C TRP A 17 -5.46 -23.57 12.69
N HIS A 18 -5.76 -22.97 13.85
CA HIS A 18 -6.72 -23.58 14.78
C HIS A 18 -8.17 -23.61 14.25
N ARG A 19 -8.55 -22.69 13.34
CA ARG A 19 -9.91 -22.61 12.81
C ARG A 19 -10.14 -23.37 11.51
N ILE A 20 -9.14 -23.44 10.64
CA ILE A 20 -9.32 -23.89 9.25
C ILE A 20 -8.56 -25.20 9.03
N ASP A 21 -7.67 -25.58 9.97
CA ASP A 21 -6.77 -26.76 9.89
C ASP A 21 -5.86 -26.73 8.63
N ASP A 22 -5.71 -25.53 8.03
CA ASP A 22 -4.85 -25.29 6.88
C ASP A 22 -3.87 -24.14 7.18
N LEU A 23 -2.62 -24.33 6.79
CA LEU A 23 -1.56 -23.35 6.96
C LEU A 23 -1.22 -22.72 5.61
N PRO A 24 -1.05 -21.40 5.56
CA PRO A 24 -0.50 -20.78 4.36
C PRO A 24 0.89 -21.38 4.07
N SER A 25 1.22 -21.56 2.80
CA SER A 25 2.55 -22.02 2.42
C SER A 25 3.62 -21.08 2.97
N ILE A 26 4.80 -21.62 3.29
CA ILE A 26 5.93 -20.81 3.78
C ILE A 26 6.22 -19.65 2.82
N GLN A 27 6.12 -19.89 1.52
CA GLN A 27 6.31 -18.87 0.50
C GLN A 27 5.27 -17.73 0.62
N GLN A 28 3.99 -18.06 0.75
CA GLN A 28 2.92 -17.07 0.94
C GLN A 28 3.14 -16.25 2.20
N PHE A 29 3.51 -16.92 3.30
CA PHE A 29 3.77 -16.24 4.57
C PHE A 29 4.97 -15.29 4.49
N VAL A 30 6.09 -15.71 3.92
CA VAL A 30 7.28 -14.87 3.74
C VAL A 30 6.98 -13.67 2.84
N MET A 31 6.26 -13.87 1.74
CA MET A 31 5.86 -12.79 0.84
C MET A 31 4.90 -11.81 1.51
N TYR A 32 3.95 -12.29 2.31
CA TYR A 32 3.06 -11.45 3.09
C TYR A 32 3.84 -10.55 4.08
N ILE A 33 4.78 -11.13 4.82
CA ILE A 33 5.65 -10.37 5.74
C ILE A 33 6.48 -9.33 4.97
N ALA A 34 7.07 -9.72 3.84
CA ALA A 34 7.88 -8.81 3.02
C ALA A 34 7.05 -7.64 2.46
N ALA A 35 5.87 -7.91 1.91
CA ALA A 35 4.97 -6.87 1.40
C ALA A 35 4.49 -5.93 2.50
N SER A 36 4.15 -6.46 3.67
CA SER A 36 3.74 -5.66 4.82
C SER A 36 4.89 -4.80 5.37
N ALA A 37 6.12 -5.34 5.38
CA ALA A 37 7.31 -4.56 5.75
C ALA A 37 7.57 -3.42 4.76
N LEU A 38 7.38 -3.66 3.45
CA LEU A 38 7.46 -2.62 2.43
C LEU A 38 6.41 -1.53 2.63
N LEU A 39 5.16 -1.91 2.89
CA LEU A 39 4.09 -0.94 3.16
C LEU A 39 4.43 -0.04 4.35
N VAL A 40 4.91 -0.62 5.46
CA VAL A 40 5.35 0.15 6.64
C VAL A 40 6.53 1.06 6.29
N LEU A 41 7.48 0.58 5.49
CA LEU A 41 8.60 1.38 5.01
C LEU A 41 8.13 2.58 4.17
N TRP A 42 7.25 2.37 3.20
CA TRP A 42 6.71 3.45 2.34
C TRP A 42 6.00 4.50 3.17
N TRP A 43 5.10 4.09 4.07
CA TRP A 43 4.40 5.02 4.94
C TRP A 43 5.37 5.79 5.86
N THR A 44 6.40 5.12 6.38
CA THR A 44 7.42 5.79 7.21
C THR A 44 8.15 6.86 6.41
N ILE A 45 8.62 6.56 5.20
CA ILE A 45 9.37 7.51 4.35
C ILE A 45 8.46 8.68 3.94
N ILE A 46 7.21 8.42 3.54
CA ILE A 46 6.24 9.45 3.16
C ILE A 46 5.95 10.38 4.34
N GLN A 47 5.75 9.84 5.54
CA GLN A 47 5.50 10.63 6.75
C GLN A 47 6.72 11.48 7.14
N LEU A 48 7.93 10.91 7.04
CA LEU A 48 9.18 11.66 7.27
C LEU A 48 9.35 12.78 6.26
N LEU A 49 9.07 12.50 4.99
CA LEU A 49 9.10 13.51 3.92
C LEU A 49 8.11 14.63 4.21
N ALA A 50 6.85 14.31 4.50
CA ALA A 50 5.81 15.30 4.84
C ALA A 50 6.24 16.15 6.04
N SER A 51 6.68 15.51 7.12
CA SER A 51 7.15 16.20 8.34
C SER A 51 8.35 17.11 8.10
N SER A 52 9.18 16.82 7.09
CA SER A 52 10.38 17.63 6.78
C SER A 52 10.06 19.04 6.27
N TRP A 53 8.83 19.32 5.89
CA TRP A 53 8.36 20.67 5.51
C TRP A 53 7.69 21.42 6.64
N ALA A 54 7.41 20.78 7.77
CA ALA A 54 6.78 21.42 8.91
C ALA A 54 7.76 22.34 9.64
N SER A 55 7.26 23.48 10.08
CA SER A 55 8.02 24.45 10.90
C SER A 55 7.91 24.17 12.40
N ASP A 56 6.87 23.45 12.80
CA ASP A 56 6.59 23.11 14.19
C ASP A 56 5.89 21.74 14.29
N MET A 57 5.74 21.27 15.53
CA MET A 57 5.16 19.96 15.81
C MET A 57 3.68 19.85 15.37
N GLY A 58 2.90 20.91 15.55
CA GLY A 58 1.48 20.91 15.18
C GLY A 58 1.30 20.76 13.67
N LEU A 59 2.09 21.53 12.90
CA LEU A 59 2.09 21.44 11.45
C LEU A 59 2.58 20.07 10.97
N SER A 60 3.60 19.48 11.63
CA SER A 60 4.10 18.14 11.31
C SER A 60 2.99 17.09 11.43
N ILE A 61 2.23 17.13 12.52
CA ILE A 61 1.09 16.22 12.73
C ILE A 61 0.01 16.46 11.67
N ALA A 62 -0.34 17.72 11.41
CA ALA A 62 -1.37 18.07 10.42
C ALA A 62 -1.00 17.60 9.01
N MET A 63 0.26 17.77 8.60
CA MET A 63 0.75 17.31 7.31
C MET A 63 0.73 15.78 7.21
N GLY A 64 1.16 15.08 8.26
CA GLY A 64 1.10 13.62 8.33
C GLY A 64 -0.33 13.10 8.22
N MET A 65 -1.28 13.70 8.94
CA MET A 65 -2.70 13.36 8.84
C MET A 65 -3.27 13.69 7.46
N GLY A 66 -2.92 14.84 6.87
CA GLY A 66 -3.36 15.23 5.54
C GLY A 66 -2.92 14.25 4.46
N VAL A 67 -1.68 13.80 4.51
CA VAL A 67 -1.15 12.77 3.61
C VAL A 67 -1.90 11.44 3.81
N TRP A 68 -2.12 11.03 5.06
CA TRP A 68 -2.86 9.80 5.35
C TRP A 68 -4.30 9.86 4.82
N ILE A 69 -5.00 10.97 5.06
CA ILE A 69 -6.36 11.21 4.54
C ILE A 69 -6.38 11.14 3.01
N SER A 70 -5.39 11.73 2.34
CA SER A 70 -5.32 11.75 0.89
C SER A 70 -5.24 10.35 0.29
N PHE A 71 -4.41 9.48 0.84
CA PHE A 71 -4.21 8.13 0.33
C PHE A 71 -5.23 7.10 0.83
N ASN A 72 -5.96 7.38 1.91
CA ASN A 72 -6.93 6.43 2.47
C ASN A 72 -8.37 6.86 2.24
N LEU A 73 -8.74 8.10 2.59
CA LEU A 73 -10.13 8.56 2.47
C LEU A 73 -10.42 9.19 1.11
N LEU A 74 -9.55 10.09 0.62
CA LEU A 74 -9.79 10.75 -0.66
C LEU A 74 -9.56 9.82 -1.86
N TRP A 75 -8.97 8.64 -1.66
CA TRP A 75 -8.80 7.64 -2.71
C TRP A 75 -10.14 7.09 -3.25
N ILE A 76 -11.23 7.31 -2.54
CA ILE A 76 -12.57 7.02 -3.04
C ILE A 76 -12.91 7.84 -4.31
N ILE A 77 -12.30 9.02 -4.48
CA ILE A 77 -12.56 9.89 -5.64
C ILE A 77 -12.06 9.25 -6.94
N PRO A 78 -10.77 8.86 -7.10
CA PRO A 78 -10.32 8.12 -8.27
C PRO A 78 -11.11 6.85 -8.49
N THR A 79 -11.45 6.10 -7.44
CA THR A 79 -12.28 4.89 -7.53
C THR A 79 -13.67 5.19 -8.13
N ALA A 80 -14.34 6.27 -7.69
CA ALA A 80 -15.62 6.68 -8.24
C ALA A 80 -15.52 7.14 -9.71
N VAL A 81 -14.41 7.80 -10.08
CA VAL A 81 -14.14 8.18 -11.47
C VAL A 81 -13.95 6.94 -12.35
N ILE A 82 -13.23 5.94 -11.87
CA ILE A 82 -13.05 4.67 -12.60
C ILE A 82 -14.39 3.97 -12.79
N ALA A 83 -15.22 3.88 -11.75
CA ALA A 83 -16.56 3.30 -11.85
C ALA A 83 -17.43 4.02 -12.89
N ALA A 84 -17.33 5.34 -12.99
CA ALA A 84 -18.06 6.12 -13.99
C ALA A 84 -17.53 5.90 -15.41
N ILE A 85 -16.21 5.76 -15.60
CA ILE A 85 -15.57 5.55 -16.91
C ILE A 85 -15.81 4.12 -17.41
N SER A 86 -15.72 3.12 -16.53
CA SER A 86 -15.97 1.71 -16.88
C SER A 86 -17.45 1.42 -17.21
N GLY A 87 -18.34 2.39 -16.97
CA GLY A 87 -19.78 2.21 -17.23
C GLY A 87 -20.47 1.22 -16.29
N THR A 88 -19.77 0.72 -15.28
CA THR A 88 -20.28 -0.31 -14.35
C THR A 88 -21.15 0.26 -13.24
N GLY A 89 -21.13 1.59 -13.03
CA GLY A 89 -21.81 2.20 -11.90
C GLY A 89 -21.21 1.78 -10.55
N VAL A 90 -21.71 2.38 -9.47
CA VAL A 90 -21.26 2.06 -8.10
C VAL A 90 -21.76 0.70 -7.60
N ASP A 91 -22.71 0.12 -8.33
CA ASP A 91 -23.43 -1.10 -7.90
C ASP A 91 -22.75 -2.40 -8.37
N ASP A 92 -21.83 -2.34 -9.33
CA ASP A 92 -21.11 -3.52 -9.84
C ASP A 92 -19.59 -3.28 -9.91
N LEU A 93 -18.97 -3.15 -8.74
CA LEU A 93 -17.51 -3.01 -8.58
C LEU A 93 -16.76 -4.34 -8.80
N SER A 94 -17.46 -5.41 -9.16
CA SER A 94 -16.88 -6.73 -9.43
C SER A 94 -16.62 -6.99 -10.91
N SER A 95 -16.98 -6.06 -11.80
CA SER A 95 -16.72 -6.21 -13.22
C SER A 95 -15.22 -6.28 -13.55
N SER A 96 -14.86 -7.08 -14.56
CA SER A 96 -13.46 -7.23 -14.96
C SER A 96 -12.84 -5.92 -15.44
N GLU A 97 -13.62 -5.07 -16.11
CA GLU A 97 -13.17 -3.77 -16.61
C GLU A 97 -12.88 -2.80 -15.47
N PHE A 98 -13.77 -2.72 -14.48
CA PHE A 98 -13.54 -1.92 -13.27
C PHE A 98 -12.29 -2.40 -12.54
N THR A 99 -12.17 -3.70 -12.28
CA THR A 99 -11.07 -4.29 -11.51
C THR A 99 -9.72 -4.05 -12.19
N GLU A 100 -9.64 -4.14 -13.52
CA GLU A 100 -8.41 -3.88 -14.27
C GLU A 100 -8.00 -2.41 -14.17
N LEU A 101 -8.92 -1.47 -14.41
CA LEU A 101 -8.65 -0.03 -14.30
C LEU A 101 -8.30 0.37 -12.86
N GLN A 102 -9.02 -0.16 -11.87
CA GLN A 102 -8.75 0.10 -10.46
C GLN A 102 -7.34 -0.37 -10.08
N SER A 103 -6.95 -1.58 -10.49
CA SER A 103 -5.61 -2.12 -10.19
C SER A 103 -4.50 -1.29 -10.81
N LEU A 104 -4.72 -0.70 -12.00
CA LEU A 104 -3.77 0.23 -12.63
C LEU A 104 -3.65 1.54 -11.85
N VAL A 105 -4.76 2.13 -11.44
CA VAL A 105 -4.77 3.38 -10.67
C VAL A 105 -4.21 3.16 -9.27
N ASP A 106 -4.45 2.01 -8.69
CA ASP A 106 -3.93 1.62 -7.38
C ASP A 106 -2.40 1.51 -7.33
N LEU A 107 -1.71 1.44 -8.48
CA LEU A 107 -0.24 1.57 -8.53
C LEU A 107 0.26 2.94 -8.05
N PHE A 108 -0.58 3.96 -8.06
CA PHE A 108 -0.28 5.30 -7.55
C PHE A 108 -0.65 5.51 -6.07
N ASN A 109 -0.99 4.42 -5.38
CA ASN A 109 -1.28 4.40 -3.95
C ASN A 109 -0.47 3.30 -3.26
N PRO A 110 0.29 3.59 -2.17
CA PRO A 110 1.03 2.55 -1.46
C PRO A 110 0.17 1.38 -1.00
N ASN A 111 -1.06 1.66 -0.52
CA ASN A 111 -2.00 0.62 -0.11
C ASN A 111 -2.50 -0.20 -1.32
N GLY A 112 -2.72 0.45 -2.46
CA GLY A 112 -3.12 -0.21 -3.69
C GLY A 112 -2.03 -1.14 -4.22
N VAL A 113 -0.75 -0.69 -4.21
CA VAL A 113 0.38 -1.56 -4.55
C VAL A 113 0.46 -2.78 -3.63
N TYR A 114 0.26 -2.56 -2.33
CA TYR A 114 0.20 -3.66 -1.36
C TYR A 114 -0.92 -4.65 -1.67
N ASN A 115 -2.13 -4.18 -1.97
CA ASN A 115 -3.26 -5.02 -2.34
C ASN A 115 -2.95 -5.83 -3.60
N ASN A 116 -2.41 -5.20 -4.65
CA ASN A 116 -1.98 -5.89 -5.86
C ASN A 116 -0.89 -6.95 -5.57
N MET A 117 0.02 -6.70 -4.61
CA MET A 117 0.98 -7.70 -4.15
C MET A 117 0.31 -8.88 -3.46
N MET A 118 -0.73 -8.62 -2.64
CA MET A 118 -1.48 -9.68 -1.97
C MET A 118 -2.25 -10.56 -2.95
N GLU A 119 -2.86 -9.98 -4.00
CA GLU A 119 -3.51 -10.76 -5.06
C GLU A 119 -2.56 -11.74 -5.75
N MET A 120 -1.27 -11.39 -5.86
CA MET A 120 -0.28 -12.30 -6.45
C MET A 120 0.00 -13.54 -5.61
N LEU A 121 -0.36 -13.53 -4.32
CA LEU A 121 -0.19 -14.65 -3.40
C LEU A 121 -1.37 -15.63 -3.45
N LEU A 122 -2.50 -15.21 -4.03
CA LEU A 122 -3.69 -16.03 -4.11
C LEU A 122 -3.60 -16.98 -5.30
N GLU A 123 -3.73 -18.29 -5.02
CA GLU A 123 -3.77 -19.31 -6.04
C GLU A 123 -5.14 -19.33 -6.75
N GLY A 124 -5.14 -19.48 -8.07
CA GLY A 124 -6.37 -19.57 -8.85
C GLY A 124 -7.09 -18.24 -9.12
N VAL A 125 -6.62 -17.13 -8.58
CA VAL A 125 -7.16 -15.79 -8.87
C VAL A 125 -6.57 -15.27 -10.18
N LYS A 126 -7.45 -14.88 -11.12
CA LYS A 126 -7.02 -14.18 -12.34
C LYS A 126 -6.51 -12.82 -11.94
N ARG A 127 -5.21 -12.60 -12.16
CA ARG A 127 -4.56 -11.33 -11.83
C ARG A 127 -5.10 -10.21 -12.69
N SER A 128 -5.45 -9.11 -12.06
CA SER A 128 -5.94 -7.92 -12.74
C SER A 128 -4.79 -7.16 -13.42
N ILE A 129 -3.54 -7.32 -12.94
CA ILE A 129 -2.39 -6.56 -13.41
C ILE A 129 -1.14 -7.43 -13.51
N SER A 130 -0.23 -7.07 -14.42
CA SER A 130 1.06 -7.75 -14.58
C SER A 130 1.97 -7.51 -13.37
N PRO A 131 2.66 -8.56 -12.85
CA PRO A 131 3.64 -8.45 -11.78
C PRO A 131 4.73 -7.41 -12.02
N ILE A 132 5.07 -7.15 -13.28
CA ILE A 132 6.09 -6.17 -13.66
C ILE A 132 5.70 -4.76 -13.22
N TYR A 133 4.43 -4.35 -13.44
CA TYR A 133 3.96 -3.03 -13.03
C TYR A 133 3.97 -2.86 -11.51
N VAL A 134 3.57 -3.89 -10.77
CA VAL A 134 3.59 -3.89 -9.31
C VAL A 134 5.03 -3.76 -8.79
N THR A 135 5.97 -4.50 -9.39
CA THR A 135 7.39 -4.41 -9.04
C THR A 135 7.96 -3.03 -9.32
N ILE A 136 7.71 -2.46 -10.50
CA ILE A 136 8.16 -1.12 -10.85
C ILE A 136 7.58 -0.08 -9.88
N SER A 137 6.28 -0.16 -9.59
CA SER A 137 5.64 0.75 -8.64
C SER A 137 6.22 0.62 -7.24
N SER A 138 6.49 -0.59 -6.77
CA SER A 138 7.14 -0.83 -5.47
C SER A 138 8.52 -0.18 -5.38
N ILE A 139 9.32 -0.28 -6.45
CA ILE A 139 10.61 0.38 -6.53
C ILE A 139 10.46 1.90 -6.52
N LEU A 140 9.51 2.44 -7.28
CA LEU A 140 9.26 3.89 -7.32
C LEU A 140 8.79 4.42 -5.96
N TRP A 141 7.88 3.73 -5.28
CA TRP A 141 7.41 4.10 -3.93
C TRP A 141 8.53 4.05 -2.88
N THR A 142 9.55 3.23 -3.10
CA THR A 142 10.72 3.19 -2.22
C THR A 142 11.71 4.31 -2.57
N LEU A 143 12.08 4.45 -3.84
CA LEU A 143 13.18 5.33 -4.24
C LEU A 143 12.79 6.80 -4.32
N VAL A 144 11.60 7.13 -4.84
CA VAL A 144 11.21 8.52 -5.09
C VAL A 144 11.01 9.30 -3.79
N PRO A 145 10.20 8.83 -2.81
CA PRO A 145 10.05 9.53 -1.55
C PRO A 145 11.35 9.57 -0.73
N ALA A 146 12.15 8.48 -0.74
CA ALA A 146 13.44 8.45 -0.06
C ALA A 146 14.43 9.48 -0.65
N TRP A 147 14.53 9.56 -1.97
CA TRP A 147 15.38 10.55 -2.65
C TRP A 147 14.93 11.98 -2.35
N LEU A 148 13.62 12.26 -2.41
CA LEU A 148 13.07 13.58 -2.07
C LEU A 148 13.37 13.96 -0.62
N PHE A 149 13.24 13.00 0.31
CA PHE A 149 13.54 13.20 1.72
C PHE A 149 15.02 13.52 1.94
N ILE A 150 15.94 12.73 1.37
CA ILE A 150 17.38 12.96 1.47
C ILE A 150 17.75 14.34 0.88
N ARG A 151 17.22 14.66 -0.31
CA ARG A 151 17.46 15.96 -0.94
C ARG A 151 16.95 17.13 -0.11
N ARG A 152 15.84 16.94 0.58
CA ARG A 152 15.28 17.96 1.48
C ARG A 152 16.18 18.18 2.69
N ILE A 153 16.64 17.12 3.35
CA ILE A 153 17.54 17.22 4.51
C ILE A 153 18.85 17.91 4.15
N GLN A 154 19.44 17.56 3.01
CA GLN A 154 20.69 18.18 2.53
C GLN A 154 20.58 19.69 2.30
N ARG A 155 19.38 20.21 2.05
CA ARG A 155 19.13 21.66 1.89
C ARG A 155 18.90 22.40 3.22
N ILE A 156 18.60 21.69 4.28
CA ILE A 156 18.33 22.26 5.60
C ILE A 156 19.57 22.18 6.48
N SER A 157 20.45 21.21 6.23
CA SER A 157 21.74 21.07 6.93
C SER A 157 22.73 22.10 6.38
N PRO A 158 23.24 23.04 7.19
CA PRO A 158 24.23 24.05 6.79
C PRO A 158 25.54 23.42 6.37
#